data_22ecdcf1fdd0cb54e30cfca925182b78
#
_entry.id   22ecdcf1fdd0cb54e30cfca925182b78
#
_cell.length_a   1.000
_cell.length_b   1.000
_cell.length_c   1.000
_cell.angle_alpha   90.00
_cell.angle_beta   90.00
_cell.angle_gamma   90.00
#
_symmetry.space_group_name_H-M   'P 1'
#
loop_
_entity.id
_entity.type
_entity.pdbx_description
1 polymer ?
#
loop_
_entity_poly.entity_id
_entity_poly.type
_entity_poly.pdbx_seq_one_letter_code
_entity_poly.pdbx_strand_id
1 'polypeptide(L)'
;MSHADKYNILYPFQHGFRKFSSCETQHIEFIDDVIQNLDDGKQTDVIIMDFPKAFDKVSHYLLMHKQEHYGIRGMINNWMESFLSGRTQAVIVEGETSTYLPVDSGVPQGSALGPSLFLYYINDIATGLDSTIRLFVDDTIAYLVIKSNNDALTLQRDLDKLAQ
;
A
#
# COMPACT_ATOMS: atom_id res chain seq x y z
N MET A 1 -10.48 10.74 15.76
CA MET A 1 -9.11 10.79 15.19
C MET A 1 -8.51 9.42 15.42
N SER A 2 -8.08 8.74 14.36
CA SER A 2 -7.48 7.39 14.52
C SER A 2 -6.08 7.49 15.15
N HIS A 3 -5.52 6.35 15.65
CA HIS A 3 -4.14 6.30 16.14
C HIS A 3 -3.17 6.75 15.03
N ALA A 4 -3.38 6.28 13.82
CA ALA A 4 -2.57 6.64 12.66
C ALA A 4 -2.55 8.14 12.36
N ASP A 5 -3.70 8.80 12.43
CA ASP A 5 -3.79 10.25 12.20
C ASP A 5 -3.13 11.04 13.32
N LYS A 6 -3.32 10.61 14.58
CA LYS A 6 -2.77 11.29 15.75
C LYS A 6 -1.25 11.34 15.73
N TYR A 7 -0.60 10.31 15.23
CA TYR A 7 0.86 10.16 15.23
C TYR A 7 1.49 10.29 13.84
N ASN A 8 0.72 10.72 12.82
CA ASN A 8 1.17 10.85 11.43
C ASN A 8 1.91 9.62 10.93
N ILE A 9 1.36 8.43 11.18
CA ILE A 9 2.02 7.16 10.88
C ILE A 9 1.98 6.87 9.39
N LEU A 10 0.84 7.13 8.73
CA LEU A 10 0.63 6.75 7.35
C LEU A 10 1.41 7.63 6.38
N TYR A 11 1.93 7.00 5.36
CA TYR A 11 2.67 7.64 4.28
C TYR A 11 1.88 8.84 3.70
N PRO A 12 2.47 10.04 3.61
CA PRO A 12 1.73 11.25 3.24
C PRO A 12 1.03 11.18 1.89
N PHE A 13 1.64 10.51 0.90
CA PHE A 13 1.10 10.38 -0.45
C PHE A 13 0.24 9.11 -0.66
N GLN A 14 -0.21 8.45 0.42
CA GLN A 14 -1.26 7.45 0.37
C GLN A 14 -2.62 8.13 0.48
N HIS A 15 -3.44 8.03 -0.56
CA HIS A 15 -4.78 8.63 -0.61
C HIS A 15 -5.92 7.63 -0.36
N GLY A 16 -5.63 6.32 -0.49
CA GLY A 16 -6.62 5.26 -0.26
C GLY A 16 -7.04 5.17 1.21
N PHE A 17 -8.33 5.02 1.44
CA PHE A 17 -8.93 4.86 2.78
C PHE A 17 -8.55 5.94 3.80
N ARG A 18 -8.19 7.13 3.33
CA ARG A 18 -7.84 8.26 4.18
C ARG A 18 -8.93 9.33 4.16
N LYS A 19 -9.10 9.98 5.31
CA LYS A 19 -10.03 11.10 5.44
C LYS A 19 -9.57 12.28 4.58
N PHE A 20 -10.51 12.88 3.86
CA PHE A 20 -10.27 14.00 2.95
C PHE A 20 -9.38 13.70 1.74
N SER A 21 -9.16 12.44 1.44
CA SER A 21 -8.41 11.99 0.28
C SER A 21 -9.29 11.10 -0.62
N SER A 22 -9.04 11.13 -1.90
CA SER A 22 -9.73 10.32 -2.90
C SER A 22 -8.80 9.99 -4.06
N CYS A 23 -9.25 9.16 -4.98
CA CYS A 23 -8.54 8.88 -6.23
C CYS A 23 -8.32 10.17 -7.03
N GLU A 24 -9.33 11.04 -7.08
CA GLU A 24 -9.27 12.33 -7.78
C GLU A 24 -8.21 13.24 -7.16
N THR A 25 -8.14 13.33 -5.83
CA THR A 25 -7.13 14.19 -5.18
C THR A 25 -5.72 13.70 -5.45
N GLN A 26 -5.48 12.39 -5.47
CA GLN A 26 -4.19 11.83 -5.86
C GLN A 26 -3.84 12.17 -7.32
N HIS A 27 -4.80 12.03 -8.25
CA HIS A 27 -4.57 12.36 -9.65
C HIS A 27 -4.30 13.85 -9.86
N ILE A 28 -5.02 14.72 -9.18
CA ILE A 28 -4.80 16.18 -9.26
C ILE A 28 -3.36 16.51 -8.84
N GLU A 29 -2.90 16.00 -7.71
CA GLU A 29 -1.54 16.25 -7.24
C GLU A 29 -0.47 15.68 -8.18
N PHE A 30 -0.70 14.46 -8.70
CA PHE A 30 0.22 13.86 -9.67
C PHE A 30 0.30 14.67 -10.97
N ILE A 31 -0.85 15.07 -11.52
CA ILE A 31 -0.91 15.86 -12.76
C ILE A 31 -0.28 17.23 -12.55
N ASP A 32 -0.50 17.87 -11.40
CA ASP A 32 0.12 19.17 -11.06
C ASP A 32 1.66 19.08 -11.07
N ASP A 33 2.23 18.04 -10.42
CA ASP A 33 3.68 17.79 -10.45
C ASP A 33 4.21 17.59 -11.88
N VAL A 34 3.48 16.84 -12.72
CA VAL A 34 3.88 16.59 -14.10
C VAL A 34 3.81 17.88 -14.95
N ILE A 35 2.74 18.67 -14.80
CA ILE A 35 2.59 19.94 -15.51
C ILE A 35 3.69 20.92 -15.11
N GLN A 36 3.99 21.08 -13.82
CA GLN A 36 5.07 21.94 -13.35
C GLN A 36 6.43 21.53 -13.95
N ASN A 37 6.70 20.23 -14.01
CA ASN A 37 7.93 19.74 -14.63
C ASN A 37 7.98 20.04 -16.15
N LEU A 38 6.85 19.88 -16.85
CA LEU A 38 6.76 20.19 -18.28
C LEU A 38 6.94 21.69 -18.56
N ASP A 39 6.33 22.56 -17.74
CA ASP A 39 6.47 24.03 -17.86
C ASP A 39 7.93 24.46 -17.64
N ASP A 40 8.65 23.75 -16.78
CA ASP A 40 10.09 23.93 -16.57
C ASP A 40 10.97 23.31 -17.67
N GLY A 41 10.37 22.69 -18.68
CA GLY A 41 11.09 22.01 -19.79
C GLY A 41 11.79 20.72 -19.35
N LYS A 42 11.32 20.06 -18.27
CA LYS A 42 11.90 18.83 -17.74
C LYS A 42 11.16 17.60 -18.26
N GLN A 43 11.90 16.52 -18.51
CA GLN A 43 11.33 15.19 -18.75
C GLN A 43 10.96 14.55 -17.41
N THR A 44 9.78 13.95 -17.33
CA THR A 44 9.35 13.12 -16.18
C THR A 44 9.01 11.74 -16.69
N ASP A 45 9.71 10.72 -16.20
CA ASP A 45 9.38 9.33 -16.48
C ASP A 45 8.43 8.81 -15.39
N VAL A 46 7.34 8.18 -15.82
CA VAL A 46 6.25 7.72 -14.96
C VAL A 46 6.02 6.25 -15.16
N ILE A 47 5.86 5.52 -14.08
CA ILE A 47 5.56 4.09 -14.07
C ILE A 47 4.34 3.85 -13.18
N ILE A 48 3.35 3.19 -13.75
CA ILE A 48 2.12 2.81 -13.06
C ILE A 48 2.19 1.31 -12.79
N MET A 49 1.98 0.92 -11.54
CA MET A 49 2.07 -0.47 -11.08
C MET A 49 0.79 -0.86 -10.36
N ASP A 50 0.41 -2.13 -10.52
CA ASP A 50 -0.64 -2.81 -9.78
C ASP A 50 -0.05 -4.02 -9.07
N PHE A 51 -0.44 -4.25 -7.81
CA PHE A 51 -0.03 -5.43 -7.04
C PHE A 51 -1.13 -6.50 -7.09
N PRO A 52 -0.97 -7.55 -7.91
CA PRO A 52 -2.01 -8.54 -8.06
C PRO A 52 -2.32 -9.25 -6.74
N LYS A 53 -3.61 -9.24 -6.35
CA LYS A 53 -4.10 -9.82 -5.08
C LYS A 53 -3.44 -9.20 -3.84
N ALA A 54 -3.24 -7.89 -3.85
CA ALA A 54 -2.52 -7.17 -2.79
C ALA A 54 -3.05 -7.50 -1.38
N PHE A 55 -4.38 -7.45 -1.20
CA PHE A 55 -5.02 -7.78 0.08
C PHE A 55 -4.83 -9.24 0.50
N ASP A 56 -4.83 -10.18 -0.45
CA ASP A 56 -4.70 -11.62 -0.18
C ASP A 56 -3.25 -12.02 0.16
N LYS A 57 -2.27 -11.22 -0.25
CA LYS A 57 -0.85 -11.49 -0.07
C LYS A 57 -0.23 -10.87 1.18
N VAL A 58 -1.00 -10.15 1.99
CA VAL A 58 -0.49 -9.55 3.22
C VAL A 58 0.02 -10.64 4.16
N SER A 59 1.33 -10.63 4.46
CA SER A 59 1.93 -11.52 5.45
C SER A 59 1.47 -11.13 6.85
N HIS A 60 0.80 -12.04 7.57
CA HIS A 60 0.35 -11.78 8.94
C HIS A 60 1.54 -11.50 9.87
N TYR A 61 2.61 -12.28 9.74
CA TYR A 61 3.83 -12.10 10.53
C TYR A 61 4.44 -10.69 10.35
N LEU A 62 4.65 -10.27 9.10
CA LEU A 62 5.22 -8.95 8.82
C LEU A 62 4.27 -7.82 9.25
N LEU A 63 2.98 -7.99 9.06
CA LEU A 63 1.98 -7.00 9.48
C LEU A 63 2.02 -6.79 11.00
N MET A 64 2.09 -7.86 11.81
CA MET A 64 2.17 -7.75 13.27
C MET A 64 3.43 -7.00 13.70
N HIS A 65 4.58 -7.29 13.10
CA HIS A 65 5.83 -6.56 13.38
C HIS A 65 5.76 -5.08 13.01
N LYS A 66 5.18 -4.76 11.82
CA LYS A 66 4.99 -3.36 11.41
C LYS A 66 4.05 -2.61 12.35
N GLN A 67 2.96 -3.24 12.82
CA GLN A 67 2.04 -2.64 13.78
C GLN A 67 2.72 -2.34 15.12
N GLU A 68 3.55 -3.25 15.63
CA GLU A 68 4.34 -3.00 16.84
C GLU A 68 5.29 -1.81 16.68
N HIS A 69 5.92 -1.68 15.51
CA HIS A 69 6.77 -0.55 15.16
C HIS A 69 5.97 0.76 15.16
N TYR A 70 4.75 0.74 14.64
CA TYR A 70 3.83 1.89 14.63
C TYR A 70 3.14 2.15 15.98
N GLY A 71 3.54 1.45 17.03
CA GLY A 71 3.04 1.66 18.40
C GLY A 71 1.72 0.95 18.71
N ILE A 72 1.22 0.09 17.83
CA ILE A 72 0.07 -0.77 18.09
C ILE A 72 0.57 -2.04 18.76
N ARG A 73 0.41 -2.15 20.09
CA ARG A 73 1.04 -3.17 20.91
C ARG A 73 0.07 -3.82 21.90
N GLY A 74 0.53 -4.91 22.53
CA GLY A 74 -0.17 -5.56 23.62
C GLY A 74 -1.52 -6.14 23.20
N MET A 75 -2.56 -5.95 24.00
CA MET A 75 -3.88 -6.56 23.76
C MET A 75 -4.46 -6.27 22.39
N ILE A 76 -4.24 -5.08 21.84
CA ILE A 76 -4.77 -4.71 20.52
C ILE A 76 -4.05 -5.50 19.43
N ASN A 77 -2.73 -5.61 19.49
CA ASN A 77 -1.94 -6.37 18.52
C ASN A 77 -2.29 -7.86 18.58
N ASN A 78 -2.36 -8.43 19.79
CA ASN A 78 -2.77 -9.82 20.01
C ASN A 78 -4.19 -10.10 19.50
N TRP A 79 -5.10 -9.15 19.68
CA TRP A 79 -6.46 -9.28 19.15
C TRP A 79 -6.48 -9.26 17.62
N MET A 80 -5.69 -8.40 16.98
CA MET A 80 -5.55 -8.36 15.51
C MET A 80 -4.93 -9.66 14.99
N GLU A 81 -3.92 -10.20 15.65
CA GLU A 81 -3.35 -11.50 15.33
C GLU A 81 -4.42 -12.61 15.40
N SER A 82 -5.21 -12.64 16.48
CA SER A 82 -6.32 -13.59 16.62
C SER A 82 -7.40 -13.41 15.55
N PHE A 83 -7.67 -12.17 15.12
CA PHE A 83 -8.62 -11.87 14.05
C PHE A 83 -8.15 -12.41 12.69
N LEU A 84 -6.85 -12.46 12.45
CA LEU A 84 -6.26 -12.94 11.21
C LEU A 84 -5.98 -14.45 11.21
N SER A 85 -5.68 -15.02 12.37
CA SER A 85 -5.25 -16.43 12.52
C SER A 85 -6.42 -17.40 12.51
N GLY A 86 -6.13 -18.68 12.15
CA GLY A 86 -7.08 -19.80 12.23
C GLY A 86 -8.28 -19.67 11.31
N ARG A 87 -8.23 -18.80 10.31
CA ARG A 87 -9.30 -18.63 9.33
C ARG A 87 -9.27 -19.74 8.29
N THR A 88 -10.45 -20.09 7.79
CA THR A 88 -10.62 -20.99 6.66
C THR A 88 -11.53 -20.36 5.62
N GLN A 89 -11.41 -20.79 4.38
CA GLN A 89 -12.26 -20.35 3.27
C GLN A 89 -12.80 -21.55 2.50
N ALA A 90 -13.98 -21.38 1.94
CA ALA A 90 -14.61 -22.31 1.01
C ALA A 90 -15.33 -21.54 -0.08
N VAL A 91 -15.51 -22.19 -1.23
CA VAL A 91 -16.27 -21.64 -2.37
C VAL A 91 -17.64 -22.31 -2.41
N ILE A 92 -18.69 -21.51 -2.61
CA ILE A 92 -20.06 -21.99 -2.77
C ILE A 92 -20.48 -21.72 -4.22
N VAL A 93 -20.88 -22.77 -4.95
CA VAL A 93 -21.40 -22.68 -6.32
C VAL A 93 -22.69 -23.48 -6.37
N GLU A 94 -23.78 -22.84 -6.77
CA GLU A 94 -25.11 -23.49 -6.93
C GLU A 94 -25.59 -24.24 -5.67
N GLY A 95 -25.19 -23.79 -4.49
CA GLY A 95 -25.55 -24.41 -3.20
C GLY A 95 -24.58 -25.51 -2.72
N GLU A 96 -23.66 -25.94 -3.53
CA GLU A 96 -22.60 -26.89 -3.18
C GLU A 96 -21.38 -26.15 -2.61
N THR A 97 -20.82 -26.67 -1.50
CA THR A 97 -19.69 -26.08 -0.80
C THR A 97 -18.42 -26.90 -1.01
N SER A 98 -17.33 -26.26 -1.42
CA SER A 98 -16.02 -26.90 -1.52
C SER A 98 -15.48 -27.32 -0.15
N THR A 99 -14.39 -28.08 -0.12
CA THR A 99 -13.61 -28.30 1.10
C THR A 99 -13.08 -26.97 1.65
N TYR A 100 -13.05 -26.87 2.99
CA TYR A 100 -12.45 -25.72 3.67
C TYR A 100 -10.92 -25.79 3.58
N LEU A 101 -10.30 -24.68 3.16
CA LEU A 101 -8.85 -24.53 3.13
C LEU A 101 -8.41 -23.46 4.12
N PRO A 102 -7.24 -23.62 4.77
CA PRO A 102 -6.70 -22.60 5.64
C PRO A 102 -6.37 -21.31 4.87
N VAL A 103 -6.44 -20.18 5.58
CA VAL A 103 -6.07 -18.86 5.07
C VAL A 103 -4.87 -18.38 5.88
N ASP A 104 -3.66 -18.55 5.31
CA ASP A 104 -2.39 -18.28 5.99
C ASP A 104 -1.84 -16.88 5.70
N SER A 105 -2.49 -16.14 4.80
CA SER A 105 -2.14 -14.75 4.43
C SER A 105 -3.38 -13.93 4.12
N GLY A 106 -3.17 -12.65 3.94
CA GLY A 106 -4.21 -11.71 3.52
C GLY A 106 -5.06 -11.15 4.65
N VAL A 107 -5.65 -10.02 4.36
CA VAL A 107 -6.62 -9.33 5.23
C VAL A 107 -8.03 -9.51 4.67
N PRO A 108 -9.06 -9.74 5.52
CA PRO A 108 -10.41 -10.00 5.04
C PRO A 108 -10.97 -8.81 4.25
N GLN A 109 -11.20 -9.02 2.95
CA GLN A 109 -11.89 -8.05 2.10
C GLN A 109 -13.34 -7.88 2.57
N GLY A 110 -13.86 -6.65 2.52
CA GLY A 110 -15.20 -6.31 3.01
C GLY A 110 -15.30 -6.17 4.54
N SER A 111 -14.23 -6.42 5.30
CA SER A 111 -14.21 -6.13 6.74
C SER A 111 -13.89 -4.65 7.01
N ALA A 112 -14.32 -4.12 8.14
CA ALA A 112 -14.00 -2.75 8.56
C ALA A 112 -12.50 -2.55 8.84
N LEU A 113 -11.78 -3.62 9.18
CA LEU A 113 -10.34 -3.56 9.52
C LEU A 113 -9.42 -3.80 8.33
N GLY A 114 -9.84 -4.59 7.34
CA GLY A 114 -9.04 -4.97 6.18
C GLY A 114 -8.29 -3.79 5.55
N PRO A 115 -8.99 -2.72 5.20
CA PRO A 115 -8.35 -1.52 4.65
C PRO A 115 -7.27 -0.91 5.56
N SER A 116 -7.56 -0.76 6.84
CA SER A 116 -6.59 -0.19 7.79
C SER A 116 -5.36 -1.08 7.96
N LEU A 117 -5.55 -2.40 8.04
CA LEU A 117 -4.46 -3.37 8.15
C LEU A 117 -3.59 -3.36 6.90
N PHE A 118 -4.20 -3.26 5.72
CA PHE A 118 -3.48 -3.13 4.46
C PHE A 118 -2.64 -1.85 4.42
N LEU A 119 -3.21 -0.71 4.82
CA LEU A 119 -2.46 0.56 4.87
C LEU A 119 -1.24 0.48 5.78
N TYR A 120 -1.33 -0.16 6.96
CA TYR A 120 -0.18 -0.38 7.82
C TYR A 120 0.86 -1.31 7.18
N TYR A 121 0.42 -2.28 6.40
CA TYR A 121 1.31 -3.24 5.74
C TYR A 121 2.15 -2.59 4.64
N ILE A 122 1.51 -1.77 3.77
CA ILE A 122 2.18 -1.14 2.62
C ILE A 122 2.90 0.18 2.98
N ASN A 123 2.73 0.68 4.19
CA ASN A 123 3.10 2.03 4.61
C ASN A 123 4.57 2.43 4.37
N ASP A 124 5.47 1.48 4.40
CA ASP A 124 6.91 1.68 4.24
C ASP A 124 7.42 1.41 2.82
N ILE A 125 6.53 1.18 1.87
CA ILE A 125 6.87 0.84 0.48
C ILE A 125 7.77 1.89 -0.19
N ALA A 126 7.62 3.16 0.16
CA ALA A 126 8.43 4.25 -0.38
C ALA A 126 9.76 4.46 0.36
N THR A 127 10.04 3.68 1.41
CA THR A 127 11.24 3.87 2.23
C THR A 127 12.51 3.52 1.46
N GLY A 128 13.44 4.48 1.40
CA GLY A 128 14.73 4.29 0.70
C GLY A 128 14.63 4.30 -0.82
N LEU A 129 13.57 4.87 -1.36
CA LEU A 129 13.42 5.18 -2.78
C LEU A 129 13.73 6.65 -3.02
N ASP A 130 14.35 6.93 -4.16
CA ASP A 130 14.67 8.29 -4.63
C ASP A 130 13.53 8.85 -5.50
N SER A 131 12.71 7.99 -6.08
CA SER A 131 11.55 8.32 -6.89
C SER A 131 10.39 8.81 -6.01
N THR A 132 9.56 9.70 -6.54
CA THR A 132 8.29 10.05 -5.90
C THR A 132 7.30 8.91 -6.07
N ILE A 133 6.75 8.44 -4.96
CA ILE A 133 5.75 7.36 -4.93
C ILE A 133 4.41 7.94 -4.49
N ARG A 134 3.38 7.72 -5.27
CA ARG A 134 2.00 8.05 -4.93
C ARG A 134 1.16 6.79 -4.88
N LEU A 135 0.32 6.67 -3.86
CA LEU A 135 -0.45 5.46 -3.57
C LEU A 135 -1.94 5.76 -3.52
N PHE A 136 -2.73 4.91 -4.14
CA PHE A 136 -4.16 4.79 -3.86
C PHE A 136 -4.47 3.33 -3.53
N VAL A 137 -4.44 3.00 -2.26
CA VAL A 137 -4.47 1.63 -1.72
C VAL A 137 -3.24 0.85 -2.22
N ASP A 138 -3.41 -0.03 -3.20
CA ASP A 138 -2.39 -0.84 -3.88
C ASP A 138 -1.95 -0.25 -5.22
N ASP A 139 -2.79 0.56 -5.85
CA ASP A 139 -2.38 1.29 -7.05
C ASP A 139 -1.21 2.22 -6.75
N THR A 140 -0.13 2.07 -7.48
CA THR A 140 1.13 2.77 -7.23
C THR A 140 1.61 3.50 -8.48
N ILE A 141 1.91 4.78 -8.33
CA ILE A 141 2.57 5.60 -9.35
C ILE A 141 3.95 5.97 -8.84
N ALA A 142 4.99 5.56 -9.57
CA ALA A 142 6.37 5.96 -9.33
C ALA A 142 6.84 6.89 -10.45
N TYR A 143 7.44 8.02 -10.11
CA TYR A 143 7.97 8.93 -11.13
C TYR A 143 9.20 9.69 -10.64
N LEU A 144 10.02 10.08 -11.62
CA LEU A 144 11.24 10.85 -11.38
C LEU A 144 11.48 11.82 -12.54
N VAL A 145 12.00 13.01 -12.23
CA VAL A 145 12.49 13.96 -13.24
C VAL A 145 13.80 13.46 -13.79
N ILE A 146 13.88 13.28 -15.11
CA ILE A 146 15.06 12.76 -15.81
C ILE A 146 15.86 13.92 -16.39
N LYS A 147 17.02 14.16 -15.82
CA LYS A 147 18.01 15.16 -16.30
C LYS A 147 19.23 14.50 -16.92
N SER A 148 19.45 13.24 -16.61
CA SER A 148 20.61 12.45 -17.05
C SER A 148 20.29 10.96 -17.10
N ASN A 149 21.14 10.17 -17.76
CA ASN A 149 21.03 8.71 -17.75
C ASN A 149 21.09 8.12 -16.32
N ASN A 150 21.76 8.80 -15.39
CA ASN A 150 21.82 8.34 -14.00
C ASN A 150 20.48 8.40 -13.31
N ASP A 151 19.62 9.36 -13.65
CA ASP A 151 18.28 9.47 -13.08
C ASP A 151 17.39 8.31 -13.58
N ALA A 152 17.50 7.94 -14.86
CA ALA A 152 16.81 6.76 -15.39
C ALA A 152 17.27 5.46 -14.71
N LEU A 153 18.57 5.31 -14.42
CA LEU A 153 19.10 4.18 -13.66
C LEU A 153 18.62 4.21 -12.21
N THR A 154 18.43 5.38 -11.63
CA THR A 154 17.86 5.53 -10.27
C THR A 154 16.41 5.05 -10.24
N LEU A 155 15.57 5.49 -11.20
CA LEU A 155 14.20 5.02 -11.32
C LEU A 155 14.15 3.50 -11.51
N GLN A 156 15.03 2.91 -12.33
CA GLN A 156 15.10 1.46 -12.49
C GLN A 156 15.47 0.74 -11.20
N ARG A 157 16.45 1.23 -10.43
CA ARG A 157 16.80 0.66 -9.12
C ARG A 157 15.64 0.69 -8.13
N ASP A 158 14.88 1.77 -8.15
CA ASP A 158 13.71 1.89 -7.28
C ASP A 158 12.61 0.90 -7.68
N LEU A 159 12.39 0.69 -8.98
CA LEU A 159 11.50 -0.36 -9.47
C LEU A 159 11.95 -1.76 -9.06
N ASP A 160 13.24 -2.04 -9.17
CA ASP A 160 13.80 -3.33 -8.77
C ASP A 160 13.60 -3.60 -7.27
N LYS A 161 13.61 -2.56 -6.42
CA LYS A 161 13.26 -2.66 -4.99
C LYS A 161 11.76 -2.89 -4.77
N LEU A 162 10.91 -2.22 -5.54
CA LEU A 162 9.45 -2.38 -5.45
C LEU A 162 8.96 -3.75 -5.93
N ALA A 163 9.73 -4.43 -6.78
CA ALA A 163 9.42 -5.76 -7.31
C ALA A 163 9.83 -6.93 -6.39
N GLN A 164 10.53 -6.68 -5.27
CA GLN A 164 10.98 -7.68 -4.30
C GLN A 164 9.94 -7.95 -3.22
#